data_9840a4c0c014371fc1304f0d5d2d57f4
#
_entry.id   9840a4c0c014371fc1304f0d5d2d57f4
#
_cell.length_a   1.000
_cell.length_b   1.000
_cell.length_c   1.000
_cell.angle_alpha   90.00
_cell.angle_beta   90.00
_cell.angle_gamma   90.00
#
_symmetry.space_group_name_H-M   'P 1'
#
loop_
_entity.id
_entity.type
_entity.pdbx_description
1 polymer ?
#
loop_
_entity_poly.entity_id
_entity_poly.type
_entity_poly.pdbx_seq_one_letter_code
_entity_poly.pdbx_strand_id
1 'polypeptide(L)'
;MVARAMRAWAQDPNIELLGPLDAERIGVFALNIRSGSKKLHYGLVVALLNDLFGIQARGGCSCAGPYGHALLGIGDDDALRHQQEVRGGQSVLRPGWVRLGFNYFFDERTTDYIIEAVRFVAAHGAAFMSLYKVNPQSGVWAMSGAVRPKARPATLLEALAPDAALQQTGE
;
A
#
# COMPACT_ATOMS: atom_id res chain seq x y z
N MET A 1 -2.13 -9.82 17.79
CA MET A 1 -2.11 -9.13 16.50
C MET A 1 -1.05 -9.70 15.55
N VAL A 2 0.25 -9.44 15.77
CA VAL A 2 1.34 -9.79 14.85
C VAL A 2 1.34 -11.28 14.47
N ALA A 3 1.32 -12.19 15.45
CA ALA A 3 1.31 -13.63 15.19
C ALA A 3 0.05 -14.10 14.43
N ARG A 4 -1.09 -13.42 14.59
CA ARG A 4 -2.34 -13.74 13.88
C ARG A 4 -2.22 -13.32 12.41
N ALA A 5 -1.75 -12.10 12.14
CA ALA A 5 -1.51 -11.62 10.78
C ALA A 5 -0.46 -12.47 10.05
N MET A 6 0.64 -12.81 10.73
CA MET A 6 1.67 -13.71 10.19
C MET A 6 1.09 -15.04 9.73
N ARG A 7 0.32 -15.72 10.61
CA ARG A 7 -0.29 -17.00 10.25
C ARG A 7 -1.23 -16.91 9.07
N ALA A 8 -2.08 -15.87 9.06
CA ALA A 8 -3.09 -15.70 8.01
C ALA A 8 -2.43 -15.40 6.64
N TRP A 9 -1.43 -14.54 6.63
CA TRP A 9 -0.81 -14.09 5.38
C TRP A 9 0.27 -15.05 4.86
N ALA A 10 1.02 -15.72 5.74
CA ALA A 10 2.03 -16.70 5.33
C ALA A 10 1.41 -17.95 4.67
N GLN A 11 0.14 -18.24 4.93
CA GLN A 11 -0.60 -19.35 4.32
C GLN A 11 -1.30 -18.97 3.01
N ASP A 12 -1.40 -17.69 2.68
CA ASP A 12 -2.05 -17.22 1.46
C ASP A 12 -1.06 -17.20 0.28
N PRO A 13 -1.28 -17.98 -0.78
CA PRO A 13 -0.35 -18.08 -1.91
C PRO A 13 -0.20 -16.76 -2.68
N ASN A 14 -1.16 -15.85 -2.54
CA ASN A 14 -1.14 -14.55 -3.20
C ASN A 14 -0.48 -13.45 -2.37
N ILE A 15 -0.05 -13.75 -1.14
CA ILE A 15 0.63 -12.81 -0.26
C ILE A 15 2.09 -13.23 -0.06
N GLU A 16 3.01 -12.42 -0.54
CA GLU A 16 4.43 -12.60 -0.33
C GLU A 16 4.88 -11.69 0.81
N LEU A 17 5.11 -12.27 1.99
CA LEU A 17 5.72 -11.56 3.11
C LEU A 17 7.22 -11.40 2.86
N LEU A 18 7.74 -10.20 3.05
CA LEU A 18 9.15 -9.90 2.86
C LEU A 18 9.91 -9.97 4.19
N GLY A 19 11.15 -10.42 4.10
CA GLY A 19 12.04 -10.66 5.24
C GLY A 19 11.84 -12.03 5.90
N PRO A 20 12.68 -12.38 6.89
CA PRO A 20 12.66 -13.68 7.53
C PRO A 20 11.35 -13.89 8.30
N LEU A 21 10.70 -15.04 8.10
CA LEU A 21 9.39 -15.32 8.69
C LEU A 21 9.47 -15.74 10.16
N ASP A 22 10.62 -16.21 10.59
CA ASP A 22 10.94 -16.70 11.93
C ASP A 22 11.50 -15.62 12.88
N ALA A 23 11.82 -14.44 12.35
CA ALA A 23 12.32 -13.33 13.16
C ALA A 23 11.21 -12.70 14.03
N GLU A 24 11.57 -12.29 15.22
CA GLU A 24 10.72 -11.44 16.04
C GLU A 24 10.39 -10.13 15.30
N ARG A 25 9.12 -9.74 15.35
CA ARG A 25 8.62 -8.58 14.63
C ARG A 25 7.91 -7.61 15.57
N ILE A 26 8.17 -6.34 15.34
CA ILE A 26 7.25 -5.29 15.74
C ILE A 26 6.02 -5.31 14.80
N GLY A 27 4.96 -4.59 15.13
CA GLY A 27 3.72 -4.60 14.35
C GLY A 27 3.82 -3.99 12.94
N VAL A 28 4.92 -4.21 12.21
CA VAL A 28 5.14 -3.70 10.84
C VAL A 28 5.39 -4.86 9.89
N PHE A 29 4.65 -4.89 8.79
CA PHE A 29 4.77 -5.87 7.73
C PHE A 29 5.16 -5.22 6.42
N ALA A 30 6.08 -5.85 5.71
CA ALA A 30 6.41 -5.58 4.32
C ALA A 30 5.90 -6.75 3.48
N LEU A 31 5.11 -6.47 2.45
CA LEU A 31 4.49 -7.51 1.62
C LEU A 31 4.29 -7.08 0.17
N ASN A 32 4.19 -8.06 -0.70
CA ASN A 32 3.71 -7.92 -2.07
C ASN A 32 2.46 -8.77 -2.27
N ILE A 33 1.60 -8.34 -3.18
CA ILE A 33 0.44 -9.12 -3.62
C ILE A 33 0.74 -9.72 -4.99
N ARG A 34 0.52 -11.02 -5.12
CA ARG A 34 0.68 -11.78 -6.36
C ARG A 34 -0.64 -11.90 -7.10
N SER A 35 -0.57 -11.97 -8.42
CA SER A 35 -1.68 -12.33 -9.30
C SER A 35 -1.13 -13.24 -10.39
N GLY A 36 -1.28 -14.54 -10.20
CA GLY A 36 -0.60 -15.56 -10.99
C GLY A 36 0.93 -15.44 -10.89
N SER A 37 1.61 -15.35 -12.02
CA SER A 37 3.09 -15.22 -12.08
C SER A 37 3.58 -13.78 -11.85
N LYS A 38 2.70 -12.80 -11.75
CA LYS A 38 3.04 -11.38 -11.62
C LYS A 38 2.73 -10.85 -10.22
N LYS A 39 3.31 -9.71 -9.89
CA LYS A 39 2.98 -8.94 -8.68
C LYS A 39 2.12 -7.74 -9.05
N LEU A 40 1.10 -7.45 -8.25
CA LEU A 40 0.39 -6.18 -8.36
C LEU A 40 1.33 -5.04 -7.94
N HIS A 41 1.25 -3.94 -8.66
CA HIS A 41 2.03 -2.76 -8.30
C HIS A 41 1.65 -2.29 -6.89
N TYR A 42 2.63 -2.05 -6.03
CA TYR A 42 2.39 -1.65 -4.63
C TYR A 42 1.49 -0.41 -4.51
N GLY A 43 1.63 0.55 -5.43
CA GLY A 43 0.78 1.75 -5.45
C GLY A 43 -0.70 1.43 -5.70
N LEU A 44 -1.01 0.44 -6.55
CA LEU A 44 -2.37 -0.04 -6.74
C LEU A 44 -2.90 -0.70 -5.47
N VAL A 45 -2.11 -1.57 -4.84
CA VAL A 45 -2.51 -2.24 -3.58
C VAL A 45 -2.81 -1.22 -2.49
N VAL A 46 -1.97 -0.19 -2.34
CA VAL A 46 -2.20 0.91 -1.39
C VAL A 46 -3.48 1.68 -1.71
N ALA A 47 -3.71 1.99 -2.98
CA ALA A 47 -4.95 2.66 -3.40
C ALA A 47 -6.19 1.81 -3.10
N LEU A 48 -6.17 0.51 -3.39
CA LEU A 48 -7.27 -0.42 -3.09
C LEU A 48 -7.54 -0.53 -1.59
N LEU A 49 -6.50 -0.66 -0.76
CA LEU A 49 -6.67 -0.69 0.70
C LEU A 49 -7.29 0.60 1.23
N ASN A 50 -6.89 1.75 0.69
CA ASN A 50 -7.44 3.04 1.08
C ASN A 50 -8.90 3.21 0.60
N ASP A 51 -9.16 2.97 -0.68
CA ASP A 51 -10.43 3.33 -1.31
C ASP A 51 -11.57 2.36 -0.95
N LEU A 52 -11.25 1.06 -0.77
CA LEU A 52 -12.25 0.04 -0.44
C LEU A 52 -12.42 -0.17 1.06
N PHE A 53 -11.37 0.04 1.85
CA PHE A 53 -11.34 -0.35 3.27
C PHE A 53 -10.97 0.79 4.22
N GLY A 54 -10.61 1.98 3.73
CA GLY A 54 -10.16 3.09 4.56
C GLY A 54 -8.82 2.82 5.27
N ILE A 55 -8.05 1.83 4.79
CA ILE A 55 -6.78 1.43 5.41
C ILE A 55 -5.65 2.19 4.76
N GLN A 56 -4.99 3.06 5.52
CA GLN A 56 -3.81 3.77 5.06
C GLN A 56 -2.57 2.88 5.19
N ALA A 57 -2.09 2.41 4.05
CA ALA A 57 -0.83 1.69 3.94
C ALA A 57 0.22 2.57 3.25
N ARG A 58 1.47 2.17 3.33
CA ARG A 58 2.58 2.85 2.66
C ARG A 58 3.14 1.99 1.55
N GLY A 59 3.40 2.57 0.38
CA GLY A 59 4.01 1.89 -0.76
C GLY A 59 5.35 2.51 -1.15
N GLY A 60 6.25 1.70 -1.68
CA GLY A 60 7.55 2.12 -2.20
C GLY A 60 8.73 1.44 -1.54
N CYS A 61 9.94 1.92 -1.86
CA CYS A 61 11.19 1.29 -1.42
C CYS A 61 11.63 1.68 0.02
N SER A 62 10.90 2.50 0.72
CA SER A 62 11.19 2.96 2.09
C SER A 62 12.60 3.52 2.31
N CYS A 63 13.24 4.10 1.27
CA CYS A 63 14.60 4.65 1.28
C CYS A 63 15.70 3.65 1.70
N ALA A 64 15.47 2.34 1.50
CA ALA A 64 16.36 1.26 1.91
C ALA A 64 17.06 0.64 0.68
N GLY A 65 17.75 1.43 -0.13
CA GLY A 65 18.37 1.07 -1.41
C GLY A 65 18.91 -0.36 -1.50
N PRO A 66 20.14 -0.66 -1.06
CA PRO A 66 20.71 -2.01 -1.20
C PRO A 66 19.89 -3.09 -0.47
N TYR A 67 19.39 -2.79 0.73
CA TYR A 67 18.53 -3.70 1.47
C TYR A 67 17.21 -3.97 0.73
N GLY A 68 16.61 -2.94 0.14
CA GLY A 68 15.39 -3.06 -0.65
C GLY A 68 15.60 -3.91 -1.90
N HIS A 69 16.72 -3.77 -2.58
CA HIS A 69 17.08 -4.61 -3.72
C HIS A 69 17.25 -6.07 -3.29
N ALA A 70 17.94 -6.33 -2.19
CA ALA A 70 18.08 -7.68 -1.65
C ALA A 70 16.73 -8.31 -1.28
N LEU A 71 15.84 -7.55 -0.61
CA LEU A 71 14.48 -8.02 -0.28
C LEU A 71 13.63 -8.37 -1.50
N LEU A 72 13.80 -7.63 -2.59
CA LEU A 72 13.04 -7.81 -3.83
C LEU A 72 13.71 -8.77 -4.82
N GLY A 73 14.92 -9.25 -4.52
CA GLY A 73 15.71 -10.10 -5.41
C GLY A 73 16.18 -9.36 -6.67
N ILE A 74 16.42 -8.04 -6.57
CA ILE A 74 16.85 -7.20 -7.69
C ILE A 74 18.37 -7.23 -7.78
N GLY A 75 18.90 -7.73 -8.90
CA GLY A 75 20.33 -7.69 -9.20
C GLY A 75 20.82 -6.30 -9.63
N ASP A 76 22.14 -6.12 -9.72
CA ASP A 76 22.76 -4.83 -10.00
C ASP A 76 22.35 -4.26 -11.38
N ASP A 77 22.26 -5.09 -12.41
CA ASP A 77 21.85 -4.67 -13.75
C ASP A 77 20.40 -4.16 -13.78
N ASP A 78 19.51 -4.86 -13.10
CA ASP A 78 18.11 -4.44 -12.96
C ASP A 78 17.99 -3.17 -12.12
N ALA A 79 18.78 -3.04 -11.08
CA ALA A 79 18.85 -1.84 -10.26
C ALA A 79 19.28 -0.60 -11.07
N LEU A 80 20.31 -0.75 -11.91
CA LEU A 80 20.76 0.33 -12.80
C LEU A 80 19.69 0.70 -13.82
N ARG A 81 19.02 -0.28 -14.42
CA ARG A 81 17.91 -0.05 -15.36
C ARG A 81 16.76 0.70 -14.68
N HIS A 82 16.31 0.25 -13.52
CA HIS A 82 15.26 0.96 -12.75
C HIS A 82 15.66 2.39 -12.41
N GLN A 83 16.94 2.61 -12.06
CA GLN A 83 17.44 3.96 -11.77
C GLN A 83 17.38 4.87 -12.99
N GLN A 84 17.74 4.36 -14.16
CA GLN A 84 17.69 5.11 -15.42
C GLN A 84 16.24 5.50 -15.78
N GLU A 85 15.30 4.56 -15.67
CA GLU A 85 13.89 4.78 -15.94
C GLU A 85 13.28 5.85 -14.99
N VAL A 86 13.59 5.74 -13.70
CA VAL A 86 13.12 6.72 -12.71
C VAL A 86 13.73 8.12 -12.94
N ARG A 87 15.01 8.18 -13.33
CA ARG A 87 15.64 9.45 -13.73
C ARG A 87 15.04 10.03 -15.00
N GLY A 88 14.59 9.16 -15.92
CA GLY A 88 13.83 9.53 -17.11
C GLY A 88 12.38 9.98 -16.83
N GLY A 89 11.98 10.09 -15.57
CA GLY A 89 10.64 10.54 -15.16
C GLY A 89 9.60 9.43 -15.01
N GLN A 90 9.99 8.16 -15.12
CA GLN A 90 9.09 7.01 -14.97
C GLN A 90 9.04 6.52 -13.50
N SER A 91 8.52 7.35 -12.60
CA SER A 91 8.49 7.01 -11.15
C SER A 91 7.64 5.77 -10.83
N VAL A 92 6.71 5.41 -11.69
CA VAL A 92 5.92 4.17 -11.56
C VAL A 92 6.80 2.92 -11.59
N LEU A 93 7.93 2.95 -12.26
CA LEU A 93 8.86 1.82 -12.38
C LEU A 93 9.80 1.70 -11.17
N ARG A 94 9.67 2.58 -10.17
CA ARG A 94 10.47 2.49 -8.94
C ARG A 94 10.14 1.19 -8.20
N PRO A 95 11.13 0.34 -7.89
CA PRO A 95 10.92 -0.85 -7.10
C PRO A 95 10.38 -0.52 -5.71
N GLY A 96 9.54 -1.40 -5.18
CA GLY A 96 8.97 -1.17 -3.86
C GLY A 96 8.00 -2.28 -3.43
N TRP A 97 7.49 -2.13 -2.24
CA TRP A 97 6.54 -3.04 -1.61
C TRP A 97 5.49 -2.27 -0.80
N VAL A 98 4.48 -2.98 -0.34
CA VAL A 98 3.48 -2.44 0.59
C VAL A 98 3.99 -2.59 2.01
N ARG A 99 3.92 -1.53 2.81
CA ARG A 99 4.19 -1.55 4.24
C ARG A 99 2.93 -1.21 5.00
N LEU A 100 2.56 -2.10 5.92
CA LEU A 100 1.38 -1.99 6.75
C LEU A 100 1.76 -2.17 8.21
N GLY A 101 1.19 -1.37 9.10
CA GLY A 101 1.47 -1.39 10.53
C GLY A 101 0.25 -1.69 11.36
N PHE A 102 0.45 -2.47 12.43
CA PHE A 102 -0.53 -2.67 13.50
C PHE A 102 -0.10 -1.86 14.71
N ASN A 103 -0.96 -0.97 15.13
CA ASN A 103 -0.75 -0.20 16.35
C ASN A 103 -1.13 -1.02 17.59
N TYR A 104 -0.41 -0.81 18.69
CA TYR A 104 -0.58 -1.57 19.92
C TYR A 104 -1.98 -1.45 20.53
N PHE A 105 -2.71 -0.38 20.22
CA PHE A 105 -4.06 -0.11 20.72
C PHE A 105 -5.19 -0.69 19.84
N PHE A 106 -4.85 -1.38 18.75
CA PHE A 106 -5.87 -2.03 17.92
C PHE A 106 -6.47 -3.23 18.68
N ASP A 107 -7.80 -3.28 18.71
CA ASP A 107 -8.53 -4.43 19.20
C ASP A 107 -8.49 -5.62 18.24
N GLU A 108 -9.04 -6.73 18.66
CA GLU A 108 -9.08 -7.95 17.82
C GLU A 108 -9.91 -7.75 16.56
N ARG A 109 -11.03 -7.05 16.66
CA ARG A 109 -11.92 -6.78 15.53
C ARG A 109 -11.23 -5.94 14.46
N THR A 110 -10.55 -4.87 14.86
CA THR A 110 -9.74 -4.04 13.95
C THR A 110 -8.62 -4.85 13.33
N THR A 111 -7.97 -5.71 14.13
CA THR A 111 -6.91 -6.60 13.65
C THR A 111 -7.43 -7.54 12.57
N ASP A 112 -8.55 -8.22 12.79
CA ASP A 112 -9.15 -9.15 11.84
C ASP A 112 -9.63 -8.42 10.57
N TYR A 113 -10.22 -7.25 10.73
CA TYR A 113 -10.62 -6.41 9.60
C TYR A 113 -9.45 -6.11 8.66
N ILE A 114 -8.29 -5.71 9.22
CA ILE A 114 -7.10 -5.42 8.43
C ILE A 114 -6.57 -6.70 7.75
N ILE A 115 -6.56 -7.82 8.47
CA ILE A 115 -6.11 -9.11 7.91
C ILE A 115 -6.98 -9.51 6.71
N GLU A 116 -8.29 -9.46 6.85
CA GLU A 116 -9.22 -9.84 5.80
C GLU A 116 -9.23 -8.85 4.63
N ALA A 117 -9.05 -7.55 4.87
CA ALA A 117 -8.92 -6.57 3.81
C ALA A 117 -7.70 -6.85 2.91
N VAL A 118 -6.55 -7.20 3.50
CA VAL A 118 -5.35 -7.57 2.73
C VAL A 118 -5.59 -8.86 1.94
N ARG A 119 -6.23 -9.87 2.53
CA ARG A 119 -6.61 -11.11 1.83
C ARG A 119 -7.59 -10.87 0.70
N PHE A 120 -8.57 -10.00 0.90
CA PHE A 120 -9.49 -9.60 -0.16
C PHE A 120 -8.74 -8.98 -1.35
N VAL A 121 -7.82 -8.04 -1.09
CA VAL A 121 -7.01 -7.43 -2.15
C VAL A 121 -6.09 -8.47 -2.81
N ALA A 122 -5.58 -9.44 -2.06
CA ALA A 122 -4.80 -10.54 -2.60
C ALA A 122 -5.60 -11.43 -3.56
N ALA A 123 -6.86 -11.72 -3.21
CA ALA A 123 -7.73 -12.56 -4.02
C ALA A 123 -8.32 -11.81 -5.24
N HIS A 124 -8.68 -10.54 -5.07
CA HIS A 124 -9.53 -9.83 -6.03
C HIS A 124 -8.89 -8.57 -6.63
N GLY A 125 -7.77 -8.10 -6.09
CA GLY A 125 -7.16 -6.80 -6.47
C GLY A 125 -6.86 -6.64 -7.95
N ALA A 126 -6.50 -7.72 -8.64
CA ALA A 126 -6.26 -7.69 -10.07
C ALA A 126 -7.50 -7.32 -10.89
N ALA A 127 -8.69 -7.73 -10.46
CA ALA A 127 -9.96 -7.42 -11.14
C ALA A 127 -10.29 -5.92 -11.11
N PHE A 128 -9.82 -5.21 -10.08
CA PHE A 128 -10.03 -3.76 -9.96
C PHE A 128 -9.06 -2.92 -10.79
N MET A 129 -8.01 -3.51 -11.35
CA MET A 129 -6.97 -2.76 -12.07
C MET A 129 -7.53 -1.92 -13.22
N SER A 130 -8.55 -2.41 -13.92
CA SER A 130 -9.22 -1.69 -15.02
C SER A 130 -9.96 -0.41 -14.59
N LEU A 131 -10.28 -0.30 -13.31
CA LEU A 131 -10.96 0.87 -12.73
C LEU A 131 -9.97 1.97 -12.31
N TYR A 132 -8.66 1.69 -12.33
CA TYR A 132 -7.63 2.61 -11.89
C TYR A 132 -6.77 3.09 -13.05
N LYS A 133 -6.27 4.31 -12.91
CA LYS A 133 -5.25 4.89 -13.79
C LYS A 133 -4.03 5.24 -12.96
N VAL A 134 -2.85 5.01 -13.54
CA VAL A 134 -1.58 5.40 -12.96
C VAL A 134 -1.02 6.62 -13.70
N ASN A 135 -0.47 7.56 -12.94
CA ASN A 135 0.35 8.61 -13.51
C ASN A 135 1.81 8.11 -13.52
N PRO A 136 2.44 7.91 -14.70
CA PRO A 136 3.78 7.34 -14.78
C PRO A 136 4.85 8.20 -14.08
N GLN A 137 4.72 9.53 -14.14
CA GLN A 137 5.69 10.46 -13.58
C GLN A 137 5.66 10.49 -12.06
N SER A 138 4.47 10.42 -11.46
CA SER A 138 4.33 10.45 -9.99
C SER A 138 4.25 9.05 -9.37
N GLY A 139 3.92 8.01 -10.15
CA GLY A 139 3.64 6.66 -9.65
C GLY A 139 2.32 6.54 -8.88
N VAL A 140 1.48 7.58 -8.90
CA VAL A 140 0.20 7.61 -8.16
C VAL A 140 -0.87 6.89 -8.95
N TRP A 141 -1.57 5.97 -8.27
CA TRP A 141 -2.77 5.28 -8.75
C TRP A 141 -4.01 5.99 -8.23
N ALA A 142 -4.99 6.18 -9.09
CA ALA A 142 -6.27 6.78 -8.72
C ALA A 142 -7.40 6.12 -9.50
N MET A 143 -8.57 5.99 -8.87
CA MET A 143 -9.77 5.47 -9.52
C MET A 143 -10.18 6.39 -10.67
N SER A 144 -10.49 5.80 -11.82
CA SER A 144 -10.96 6.53 -13.00
C SER A 144 -12.35 7.12 -12.72
N GLY A 145 -12.49 8.43 -12.88
CA GLY A 145 -13.77 9.11 -12.60
C GLY A 145 -14.01 9.49 -11.14
N ALA A 146 -13.07 9.24 -10.23
CA ALA A 146 -13.18 9.72 -8.86
C ALA A 146 -13.23 11.26 -8.84
N VAL A 147 -14.32 11.81 -8.31
CA VAL A 147 -14.43 13.25 -8.07
C VAL A 147 -13.57 13.56 -6.83
N ARG A 148 -12.46 14.25 -7.03
CA ARG A 148 -11.70 14.77 -5.90
C ARG A 148 -12.54 15.86 -5.23
N PRO A 149 -12.68 15.83 -3.90
CA PRO A 149 -13.29 16.94 -3.18
C PRO A 149 -12.61 18.25 -3.59
N LYS A 150 -13.40 19.25 -3.98
CA LYS A 150 -12.89 20.54 -4.51
C LYS A 150 -12.15 21.38 -3.46
N ALA A 151 -12.38 21.11 -2.18
CA ALA A 151 -11.77 21.85 -1.08
C ALA A 151 -11.00 20.89 -0.17
N ARG A 152 -9.69 21.06 -0.14
CA ARG A 152 -8.89 20.62 1.00
C ARG A 152 -8.68 21.84 1.89
N PRO A 153 -8.76 21.70 3.22
CA PRO A 153 -8.36 22.79 4.10
C PRO A 153 -6.95 23.24 3.72
N ALA A 154 -6.75 24.54 3.55
CA ALA A 154 -5.48 25.11 3.12
C ALA A 154 -4.38 24.90 4.17
N THR A 155 -4.81 24.78 5.44
CA THR A 155 -3.91 24.57 6.59
C THR A 155 -4.44 23.46 7.50
N LEU A 156 -3.54 22.89 8.30
CA LEU A 156 -3.91 21.93 9.35
C LEU A 156 -4.86 22.55 10.39
N LEU A 157 -4.68 23.85 10.67
CA LEU A 157 -5.55 24.60 11.62
C LEU A 157 -6.98 24.70 11.10
N GLU A 158 -7.19 24.94 9.81
CA GLU A 158 -8.52 24.92 9.19
C GLU A 158 -9.16 23.53 9.22
N ALA A 159 -8.36 22.47 9.03
CA ALA A 159 -8.84 21.10 9.12
C ALA A 159 -9.26 20.69 10.54
N LEU A 160 -8.65 21.28 11.55
CA LEU A 160 -8.92 21.01 12.97
C LEU A 160 -9.93 21.98 13.60
N ALA A 161 -10.43 22.98 12.86
CA ALA A 161 -11.41 23.92 13.36
C ALA A 161 -12.74 23.19 13.68
N PRO A 162 -13.28 23.34 14.89
CA PRO A 162 -14.47 22.58 15.33
C PRO A 162 -15.73 22.86 14.47
N ASP A 163 -15.81 24.00 13.82
CA ASP A 163 -16.95 24.39 12.99
C ASP A 163 -16.95 23.82 11.57
N ALA A 164 -15.83 23.25 11.10
CA ALA A 164 -15.74 22.68 9.77
C ALA A 164 -16.55 21.37 9.61
N ALA A 165 -16.81 20.68 10.70
CA ALA A 165 -17.55 19.41 10.71
C ALA A 165 -19.09 19.59 10.79
N LEU A 166 -19.58 20.73 11.28
CA LEU A 166 -21.01 20.95 11.52
C LEU A 166 -21.74 21.63 10.36
N GLN A 167 -21.03 22.22 9.41
CA GLN A 167 -21.63 22.91 8.25
C GLN A 167 -21.94 21.98 7.05
N GLN A 168 -21.57 20.69 7.12
CA GLN A 168 -21.80 19.72 6.04
C GLN A 168 -23.05 18.83 6.25
N THR A 169 -23.81 19.00 7.31
CA THR A 169 -25.01 18.19 7.59
C THR A 169 -26.33 18.96 7.54
N GLY A 170 -26.34 20.12 6.91
CA GLY A 170 -27.55 20.93 6.77
C GLY A 170 -27.79 21.35 5.33
N GLU A 171 -28.29 20.42 4.50
CA GLU A 171 -29.28 20.63 3.42
C GLU A 171 -29.67 19.28 2.83
#